data_da89b072678639e22fe42d675148931b
#
_entry.id   da89b072678639e22fe42d675148931b
#
_cell.length_a   1.000
_cell.length_b   1.000
_cell.length_c   1.000
_cell.angle_alpha   90.00
_cell.angle_beta   90.00
_cell.angle_gamma   90.00
#
_symmetry.space_group_name_H-M   'P 1'
#
loop_
_entity.id
_entity.type
_entity.pdbx_description
1 polymer ?
#
loop_
_entity_poly.entity_id
_entity_poly.type
_entity_poly.pdbx_seq_one_letter_code
_entity_poly.pdbx_strand_id
1 'polypeptide(L)'
;MGAFEIRLVAAFFLLFSTFFVSAQTWTQKLLIAERDYDAGRLVNIVDNISGGFEKSLGEKGYTSEEKIRALKLITKVYIFIDNEPKSDEYMIKLLRADKEHNLDPKVDPAELYDLYRKFRSQPIFRIGLRVGVNKSYPNIINTFGTGNTGIVSKIYNGVGEPPNEASINGGSGTGFFINAMAERYLDWGLEVGLGLEFRNSQYSVDNYITYGDSLQVNEINEIVQFAVLSTMVTHQQSFVRVPLLLRYNFNYDSDNSFVPYIAVGASYDYLLNAKYLEGNRTGGTEYKFDSDLSLKGLDLIAKNNFSVFACLGLKMRVKTHFLTLEAKFNKALLNYINPNNRWSNNPLSTYDLAFVEDDFSLDILSFSFGYTYSIYNPQKLKEFK
;
A
#
# COMPACT_ATOMS: atom_id res chain seq x y z
N MET A 1 63.57 29.31 42.04
CA MET A 1 63.09 28.62 40.83
C MET A 1 64.22 28.69 39.84
N GLY A 2 64.82 27.53 39.58
CA GLY A 2 66.06 27.48 38.82
C GLY A 2 65.87 27.48 37.32
N ALA A 3 66.84 27.91 36.58
CA ALA A 3 66.87 27.96 35.10
C ALA A 3 66.59 26.62 34.44
N PHE A 4 66.62 25.53 35.20
CA PHE A 4 66.29 24.16 34.74
C PHE A 4 64.79 23.96 34.60
N GLU A 5 63.93 24.47 35.47
CA GLU A 5 62.49 24.37 35.39
C GLU A 5 61.94 25.19 34.24
N ILE A 6 62.49 26.35 33.93
CA ILE A 6 62.04 27.15 32.77
C ILE A 6 62.37 26.46 31.44
N ARG A 7 63.49 25.75 31.38
CA ARG A 7 63.88 24.98 30.16
C ARG A 7 63.00 23.76 29.98
N LEU A 8 62.54 23.14 31.04
CA LEU A 8 61.63 21.97 30.95
C LEU A 8 60.21 22.37 30.52
N VAL A 9 59.72 23.50 31.03
CA VAL A 9 58.44 24.07 30.61
C VAL A 9 58.45 24.54 29.16
N ALA A 10 59.55 25.18 28.74
CA ALA A 10 59.73 25.63 27.37
C ALA A 10 59.85 24.43 26.40
N ALA A 11 60.55 23.36 26.80
CA ALA A 11 60.61 22.12 25.99
C ALA A 11 59.25 21.39 25.89
N PHE A 12 58.46 21.42 26.98
CA PHE A 12 57.11 20.85 26.98
C PHE A 12 56.16 21.66 26.09
N PHE A 13 56.25 22.97 26.08
CA PHE A 13 55.47 23.83 25.19
C PHE A 13 55.88 23.68 23.72
N LEU A 14 57.18 23.50 23.43
CA LEU A 14 57.67 23.21 22.08
C LEU A 14 57.25 21.82 21.58
N LEU A 15 57.22 20.81 22.44
CA LEU A 15 56.70 19.48 22.12
C LEU A 15 55.16 19.48 21.88
N PHE A 16 54.40 20.32 22.58
CA PHE A 16 52.95 20.46 22.37
C PHE A 16 52.61 21.28 21.13
N SER A 17 53.45 22.21 20.72
CA SER A 17 53.22 23.04 19.52
C SER A 17 53.42 22.31 18.20
N THR A 18 54.11 21.16 18.20
CA THR A 18 54.32 20.37 16.99
C THR A 18 53.17 19.41 16.65
N PHE A 19 52.15 19.28 17.52
CA PHE A 19 51.00 18.41 17.27
C PHE A 19 49.83 19.07 16.52
N PHE A 20 49.90 20.36 16.19
CA PHE A 20 48.93 21.01 15.33
C PHE A 20 49.38 21.04 13.85
N VAL A 21 49.83 19.91 13.32
CA VAL A 21 49.75 19.73 11.88
C VAL A 21 48.27 19.50 11.58
N SER A 22 47.57 20.60 11.28
CA SER A 22 46.19 20.56 10.82
C SER A 22 46.17 19.80 9.49
N ALA A 23 45.97 18.49 9.55
CA ALA A 23 45.66 17.73 8.36
C ALA A 23 44.43 18.36 7.72
N GLN A 24 44.53 18.79 6.46
CA GLN A 24 43.41 19.37 5.74
C GLN A 24 42.25 18.37 5.77
N THR A 25 41.11 18.80 6.31
CA THR A 25 39.92 17.98 6.29
C THR A 25 39.44 17.69 4.84
N TRP A 26 38.79 16.59 4.61
CA TRP A 26 38.25 16.29 3.28
C TRP A 26 37.33 17.39 2.76
N THR A 27 36.60 18.09 3.64
CA THR A 27 35.82 19.29 3.34
C THR A 27 36.67 20.40 2.73
N GLN A 28 37.83 20.67 3.34
CA GLN A 28 38.76 21.70 2.82
C GLN A 28 39.37 21.33 1.49
N LYS A 29 39.77 20.05 1.32
CA LYS A 29 40.28 19.54 0.04
C LYS A 29 39.23 19.63 -1.08
N LEU A 30 37.95 19.33 -0.78
CA LEU A 30 36.86 19.48 -1.71
C LEU A 30 36.66 20.94 -2.12
N LEU A 31 36.63 21.86 -1.18
CA LEU A 31 36.47 23.30 -1.47
C LEU A 31 37.64 23.85 -2.33
N ILE A 32 38.88 23.39 -2.09
CA ILE A 32 40.03 23.75 -2.92
C ILE A 32 39.84 23.20 -4.32
N ALA A 33 39.44 21.94 -4.46
CA ALA A 33 39.21 21.28 -5.75
C ALA A 33 38.10 21.98 -6.57
N GLU A 34 37.03 22.43 -5.93
CA GLU A 34 35.99 23.23 -6.58
C GLU A 34 36.53 24.55 -7.14
N ARG A 35 37.32 25.28 -6.33
CA ARG A 35 37.97 26.51 -6.79
C ARG A 35 38.99 26.29 -7.92
N ASP A 36 39.71 25.15 -7.86
CA ASP A 36 40.65 24.78 -8.93
C ASP A 36 39.93 24.45 -10.25
N TYR A 37 38.79 23.79 -10.15
CA TYR A 37 37.93 23.53 -11.30
C TYR A 37 37.42 24.83 -11.93
N ASP A 38 36.90 25.75 -11.10
CA ASP A 38 36.39 27.05 -11.56
C ASP A 38 37.50 27.91 -12.19
N ALA A 39 38.75 27.73 -11.73
CA ALA A 39 39.95 28.39 -12.26
C ALA A 39 40.55 27.67 -13.48
N GLY A 40 39.94 26.57 -13.97
CA GLY A 40 40.42 25.79 -15.08
C GLY A 40 41.64 24.91 -14.77
N ARG A 41 42.04 24.79 -13.49
CA ARG A 41 43.16 23.93 -13.07
C ARG A 41 42.71 22.53 -12.77
N LEU A 42 42.62 21.69 -13.80
CA LEU A 42 42.02 20.35 -13.69
C LEU A 42 43.01 19.26 -13.24
N VAL A 43 44.32 19.55 -13.26
CA VAL A 43 45.36 18.58 -12.93
C VAL A 43 45.27 18.22 -11.45
N ASN A 44 45.30 16.93 -11.13
CA ASN A 44 45.29 16.37 -9.76
C ASN A 44 44.01 16.58 -8.96
N ILE A 45 42.95 17.19 -9.51
CA ILE A 45 41.69 17.35 -8.75
C ILE A 45 41.18 15.98 -8.27
N VAL A 46 41.11 15.00 -9.18
CA VAL A 46 40.58 13.67 -8.86
C VAL A 46 41.40 12.97 -7.78
N ASP A 47 42.73 13.02 -7.89
CA ASP A 47 43.65 12.37 -6.95
C ASP A 47 43.56 13.02 -5.56
N ASN A 48 43.42 14.35 -5.51
CA ASN A 48 43.33 15.09 -4.27
C ASN A 48 42.06 14.82 -3.47
N ILE A 49 40.95 14.46 -4.11
CA ILE A 49 39.65 14.28 -3.45
C ILE A 49 39.18 12.83 -3.42
N SER A 50 39.77 11.91 -4.18
CA SER A 50 39.33 10.50 -4.24
C SER A 50 39.44 9.77 -2.91
N GLY A 51 40.45 10.08 -2.09
CA GLY A 51 40.64 9.47 -0.78
C GLY A 51 39.51 9.74 0.23
N GLY A 52 38.73 10.82 0.03
CA GLY A 52 37.56 11.12 0.88
C GLY A 52 36.38 10.13 0.79
N PHE A 53 36.38 9.27 -0.24
CA PHE A 53 35.38 8.21 -0.37
C PHE A 53 35.68 6.96 0.47
N GLU A 54 36.94 6.78 0.86
CA GLU A 54 37.39 5.66 1.69
C GLU A 54 37.31 6.01 3.15
N LYS A 55 36.68 5.16 3.96
CA LYS A 55 36.73 5.27 5.42
C LYS A 55 38.01 4.60 5.90
N SER A 56 39.08 5.37 6.06
CA SER A 56 40.24 4.89 6.80
C SER A 56 39.96 4.95 8.31
N LEU A 57 40.51 3.99 9.07
CA LEU A 57 40.41 3.96 10.53
C LEU A 57 40.98 5.26 11.14
N GLY A 58 40.08 6.13 11.62
CA GLY A 58 40.45 7.36 12.32
C GLY A 58 40.18 8.68 11.58
N GLU A 59 39.95 8.67 10.27
CA GLU A 59 39.59 9.88 9.51
C GLU A 59 38.08 9.88 9.18
N LYS A 60 37.44 11.03 9.41
CA LYS A 60 36.07 11.24 8.94
C LYS A 60 36.11 11.48 7.44
N GLY A 61 35.65 10.49 6.65
CA GLY A 61 35.42 10.66 5.23
C GLY A 61 34.32 11.68 4.91
N TYR A 62 33.96 11.84 3.65
CA TYR A 62 32.89 12.75 3.23
C TYR A 62 31.54 12.46 3.92
N THR A 63 30.84 13.52 4.26
CA THR A 63 29.41 13.48 4.54
C THR A 63 28.65 13.06 3.27
N SER A 64 27.37 12.69 3.40
CA SER A 64 26.55 12.33 2.24
C SER A 64 26.47 13.44 1.18
N GLU A 65 26.35 14.69 1.62
CA GLU A 65 26.29 15.87 0.74
C GLU A 65 27.63 16.14 0.07
N GLU A 66 28.73 16.10 0.83
CA GLU A 66 30.09 16.26 0.27
C GLU A 66 30.42 15.16 -0.73
N LYS A 67 29.97 13.93 -0.47
CA LYS A 67 30.12 12.81 -1.39
C LYS A 67 29.44 13.07 -2.74
N ILE A 68 28.22 13.60 -2.72
CA ILE A 68 27.48 13.96 -3.93
C ILE A 68 28.19 15.07 -4.69
N ARG A 69 28.64 16.15 -4.00
CA ARG A 69 29.40 17.25 -4.58
C ARG A 69 30.72 16.78 -5.20
N ALA A 70 31.48 15.93 -4.49
CA ALA A 70 32.73 15.37 -4.98
C ALA A 70 32.54 14.50 -6.22
N LEU A 71 31.49 13.60 -6.22
CA LEU A 71 31.17 12.78 -7.39
C LEU A 71 30.75 13.62 -8.59
N LYS A 72 29.96 14.68 -8.37
CA LYS A 72 29.56 15.61 -9.41
C LYS A 72 30.77 16.35 -9.98
N LEU A 73 31.69 16.83 -9.14
CA LEU A 73 32.92 17.50 -9.55
C LEU A 73 33.80 16.57 -10.38
N ILE A 74 34.05 15.35 -9.92
CA ILE A 74 34.86 14.37 -10.66
C ILE A 74 34.24 14.05 -12.01
N THR A 75 32.90 13.91 -12.07
CA THR A 75 32.21 13.69 -13.34
C THR A 75 32.45 14.85 -14.31
N LYS A 76 32.32 16.10 -13.85
CA LYS A 76 32.63 17.30 -14.65
C LYS A 76 34.08 17.30 -15.17
N VAL A 77 35.06 16.97 -14.32
CA VAL A 77 36.46 16.88 -14.70
C VAL A 77 36.67 15.87 -15.82
N TYR A 78 36.08 14.66 -15.70
CA TYR A 78 36.23 13.63 -16.71
C TYR A 78 35.52 13.96 -18.03
N ILE A 79 34.42 14.70 -18.00
CA ILE A 79 33.80 15.25 -19.20
C ILE A 79 34.74 16.22 -19.89
N PHE A 80 35.33 17.14 -19.11
CA PHE A 80 36.18 18.20 -19.66
C PHE A 80 37.48 17.68 -20.29
N ILE A 81 38.05 16.57 -19.76
CA ILE A 81 39.24 15.92 -20.35
C ILE A 81 38.86 14.84 -21.36
N ASP A 82 37.62 14.78 -21.84
CA ASP A 82 37.08 13.85 -22.84
C ASP A 82 37.31 12.36 -22.52
N ASN A 83 37.18 12.00 -21.22
CA ASN A 83 37.28 10.60 -20.78
C ASN A 83 35.89 10.01 -20.54
N GLU A 84 35.26 9.59 -21.66
CA GLU A 84 33.88 9.07 -21.61
C GLU A 84 33.73 7.85 -20.66
N PRO A 85 34.60 6.82 -20.65
CA PRO A 85 34.43 5.67 -19.74
C PRO A 85 34.43 6.06 -18.27
N LYS A 86 35.26 7.03 -17.87
CA LYS A 86 35.34 7.50 -16.50
C LYS A 86 34.19 8.43 -16.15
N SER A 87 33.77 9.31 -17.05
CA SER A 87 32.59 10.15 -16.82
C SER A 87 31.33 9.31 -16.63
N ASP A 88 31.17 8.23 -17.41
CA ASP A 88 30.07 7.26 -17.25
C ASP A 88 30.12 6.55 -15.88
N GLU A 89 31.31 6.07 -15.49
CA GLU A 89 31.50 5.39 -14.20
C GLU A 89 31.11 6.30 -13.01
N TYR A 90 31.59 7.55 -13.04
CA TYR A 90 31.31 8.50 -11.94
C TYR A 90 29.88 9.03 -11.98
N MET A 91 29.26 9.17 -13.14
CA MET A 91 27.83 9.46 -13.24
C MET A 91 26.97 8.36 -12.60
N ILE A 92 27.29 7.09 -12.82
CA ILE A 92 26.62 5.96 -12.15
C ILE A 92 26.81 6.02 -10.63
N LYS A 93 28.03 6.34 -10.16
CA LYS A 93 28.32 6.51 -8.72
C LYS A 93 27.53 7.66 -8.12
N LEU A 94 27.41 8.77 -8.84
CA LEU A 94 26.62 9.94 -8.44
C LEU A 94 25.13 9.56 -8.28
N LEU A 95 24.53 8.93 -9.28
CA LEU A 95 23.14 8.49 -9.27
C LEU A 95 22.85 7.37 -8.25
N ARG A 96 23.87 6.60 -7.84
CA ARG A 96 23.76 5.64 -6.74
C ARG A 96 23.83 6.32 -5.36
N ALA A 97 24.64 7.38 -5.25
CA ALA A 97 24.76 8.16 -4.01
C ALA A 97 23.52 9.03 -3.76
N ASP A 98 23.01 9.64 -4.84
CA ASP A 98 21.79 10.44 -4.84
C ASP A 98 20.84 9.94 -5.93
N LYS A 99 19.87 9.14 -5.52
CA LYS A 99 18.94 8.45 -6.43
C LYS A 99 17.95 9.37 -7.13
N GLU A 100 17.72 10.54 -6.55
CA GLU A 100 16.82 11.57 -7.08
C GLU A 100 17.60 12.81 -7.53
N HIS A 101 18.90 12.62 -7.82
CA HIS A 101 19.74 13.72 -8.28
C HIS A 101 19.14 14.40 -9.49
N ASN A 102 18.86 15.68 -9.34
CA ASN A 102 18.36 16.52 -10.40
C ASN A 102 19.41 17.59 -10.74
N LEU A 103 19.66 17.77 -12.02
CA LEU A 103 20.56 18.80 -12.51
C LEU A 103 19.74 20.05 -12.87
N ASP A 104 20.25 21.21 -12.49
CA ASP A 104 19.66 22.49 -12.86
C ASP A 104 20.31 22.97 -14.19
N PRO A 105 19.56 23.03 -15.30
CA PRO A 105 20.09 23.49 -16.59
C PRO A 105 20.65 24.94 -16.57
N LYS A 106 20.29 25.73 -15.54
CA LYS A 106 20.76 27.10 -15.38
C LYS A 106 22.10 27.20 -14.67
N VAL A 107 22.44 26.20 -13.86
CA VAL A 107 23.62 26.19 -13.00
C VAL A 107 24.64 25.17 -13.45
N ASP A 108 24.18 24.02 -13.93
CA ASP A 108 25.05 22.91 -14.36
C ASP A 108 25.48 23.06 -15.84
N PRO A 109 26.74 22.66 -16.17
CA PRO A 109 27.20 22.68 -17.55
C PRO A 109 26.33 21.81 -18.48
N ALA A 110 26.12 22.28 -19.72
CA ALA A 110 25.30 21.60 -20.72
C ALA A 110 25.79 20.15 -20.96
N GLU A 111 27.10 19.95 -20.99
CA GLU A 111 27.74 18.65 -21.22
C GLU A 111 27.42 17.65 -20.09
N LEU A 112 27.33 18.13 -18.83
CA LEU A 112 26.93 17.31 -17.69
C LEU A 112 25.45 16.90 -17.82
N TYR A 113 24.60 17.84 -18.26
CA TYR A 113 23.19 17.57 -18.47
C TYR A 113 22.96 16.58 -19.62
N ASP A 114 23.71 16.72 -20.72
CA ASP A 114 23.65 15.80 -21.85
C ASP A 114 24.13 14.39 -21.47
N LEU A 115 25.20 14.30 -20.65
CA LEU A 115 25.61 13.02 -20.09
C LEU A 115 24.54 12.41 -19.19
N TYR A 116 23.97 13.21 -18.27
CA TYR A 116 22.93 12.77 -17.33
C TYR A 116 21.72 12.15 -18.03
N ARG A 117 21.26 12.76 -19.13
CA ARG A 117 20.12 12.26 -19.93
C ARG A 117 20.33 10.88 -20.53
N LYS A 118 21.59 10.47 -20.68
CA LYS A 118 21.94 9.12 -21.18
C LYS A 118 21.76 8.03 -20.11
N PHE A 119 21.47 8.41 -18.88
CA PHE A 119 21.31 7.47 -17.76
C PHE A 119 19.87 7.42 -17.26
N ARG A 120 19.50 6.24 -16.74
CA ARG A 120 18.22 6.05 -16.05
C ARG A 120 18.32 6.66 -14.65
N SER A 121 17.56 7.73 -14.41
CA SER A 121 17.40 8.40 -13.11
C SER A 121 16.12 8.00 -12.39
N GLN A 122 15.18 7.34 -13.08
CA GLN A 122 13.90 6.92 -12.50
C GLN A 122 13.96 5.52 -11.91
N PRO A 123 13.14 5.19 -10.89
CA PRO A 123 13.07 3.85 -10.33
C PRO A 123 12.58 2.84 -11.38
N ILE A 124 13.13 1.63 -11.36
CA ILE A 124 12.70 0.55 -12.25
C ILE A 124 11.31 0.08 -11.86
N PHE A 125 11.12 -0.16 -10.56
CA PHE A 125 9.85 -0.50 -9.95
C PHE A 125 9.86 -0.11 -8.46
N ARG A 126 8.67 -0.16 -7.88
CA ARG A 126 8.43 0.13 -6.47
C ARG A 126 7.79 -1.07 -5.82
N ILE A 127 8.14 -1.34 -4.58
CA ILE A 127 7.47 -2.35 -3.77
C ILE A 127 6.73 -1.62 -2.64
N GLY A 128 5.41 -1.77 -2.61
CA GLY A 128 4.55 -1.19 -1.59
C GLY A 128 4.02 -2.27 -0.64
N LEU A 129 3.98 -1.95 0.64
CA LEU A 129 3.25 -2.71 1.65
C LEU A 129 2.17 -1.80 2.22
N ARG A 130 0.92 -2.28 2.25
CA ARG A 130 -0.24 -1.55 2.76
C ARG A 130 -0.99 -2.41 3.77
N VAL A 131 -1.47 -1.77 4.81
CA VAL A 131 -2.38 -2.36 5.80
C VAL A 131 -3.61 -1.47 5.89
N GLY A 132 -4.76 -2.06 6.15
CA GLY A 132 -5.98 -1.30 6.20
C GLY A 132 -7.14 -2.03 6.83
N VAL A 133 -8.21 -1.27 7.00
CA VAL A 133 -9.50 -1.76 7.47
C VAL A 133 -10.51 -1.73 6.33
N ASN A 134 -11.48 -2.62 6.39
CA ASN A 134 -12.55 -2.68 5.41
C ASN A 134 -13.91 -2.80 6.09
N LYS A 135 -14.92 -2.31 5.38
CA LYS A 135 -16.32 -2.46 5.72
C LYS A 135 -17.02 -3.13 4.54
N SER A 136 -17.70 -4.24 4.81
CA SER A 136 -18.30 -5.09 3.80
C SER A 136 -19.82 -4.91 3.77
N TYR A 137 -20.39 -4.84 2.58
CA TYR A 137 -21.80 -4.64 2.33
C TYR A 137 -22.30 -5.74 1.41
N PRO A 138 -23.10 -6.72 1.91
CA PRO A 138 -23.74 -7.70 1.06
C PRO A 138 -24.81 -7.01 0.20
N ASN A 139 -24.72 -7.22 -1.10
CA ASN A 139 -25.72 -6.75 -2.06
C ASN A 139 -26.51 -7.95 -2.56
N ILE A 140 -27.75 -8.07 -2.08
CA ILE A 140 -28.63 -9.22 -2.36
C ILE A 140 -29.08 -9.17 -3.82
N ILE A 141 -28.90 -10.29 -4.54
CA ILE A 141 -29.27 -10.47 -5.94
C ILE A 141 -30.62 -11.19 -6.02
N ASN A 142 -30.73 -12.34 -5.35
CA ASN A 142 -31.97 -13.12 -5.27
C ASN A 142 -32.18 -13.61 -3.84
N THR A 143 -33.43 -13.69 -3.41
CA THR A 143 -33.82 -14.14 -2.08
C THR A 143 -34.38 -15.57 -2.12
N PHE A 144 -34.01 -16.35 -1.10
CA PHE A 144 -34.46 -17.74 -0.95
C PHE A 144 -34.99 -17.99 0.46
N GLY A 145 -35.81 -19.02 0.60
CA GLY A 145 -36.39 -19.39 1.89
C GLY A 145 -36.57 -20.89 2.07
N THR A 146 -36.81 -21.31 3.31
CA THR A 146 -37.02 -22.70 3.68
C THR A 146 -38.48 -23.13 3.47
N GLY A 147 -38.72 -24.01 2.50
CA GLY A 147 -39.98 -24.76 2.36
C GLY A 147 -41.21 -24.00 1.87
N ASN A 148 -42.36 -24.70 1.84
CA ASN A 148 -43.68 -24.23 1.39
C ASN A 148 -44.38 -23.32 2.43
N THR A 149 -43.67 -22.65 3.32
CA THR A 149 -44.24 -21.73 4.29
C THR A 149 -44.64 -20.41 3.66
N GLY A 150 -45.34 -20.49 2.58
CA GLY A 150 -46.16 -19.48 1.92
C GLY A 150 -45.59 -18.12 1.64
N ILE A 151 -44.74 -17.50 2.44
CA ILE A 151 -44.17 -16.19 2.18
C ILE A 151 -42.80 -16.11 2.87
N VAL A 152 -41.75 -16.39 2.13
CA VAL A 152 -40.43 -15.99 2.49
C VAL A 152 -40.15 -14.64 1.85
N SER A 153 -40.25 -13.60 2.60
CA SER A 153 -39.88 -12.26 2.14
C SER A 153 -38.84 -11.72 3.09
N LYS A 154 -37.68 -11.44 2.54
CA LYS A 154 -36.68 -10.61 3.24
C LYS A 154 -37.06 -9.12 3.16
N ILE A 155 -38.09 -8.83 2.40
CA ILE A 155 -38.80 -7.57 2.38
C ILE A 155 -40.08 -7.81 3.15
N TYR A 156 -40.28 -7.13 4.26
CA TYR A 156 -41.51 -7.15 5.00
C TYR A 156 -42.69 -6.68 4.13
N ASN A 157 -43.59 -7.57 3.77
CA ASN A 157 -44.83 -7.25 3.07
C ASN A 157 -46.05 -7.20 4.00
N GLY A 158 -45.84 -6.80 5.26
CA GLY A 158 -46.92 -6.71 6.24
C GLY A 158 -47.77 -5.43 6.11
N VAL A 159 -48.98 -5.50 6.66
CA VAL A 159 -49.82 -4.32 6.88
C VAL A 159 -49.30 -3.64 8.16
N GLY A 160 -48.55 -2.60 8.00
CA GLY A 160 -47.84 -1.86 9.06
C GLY A 160 -46.48 -1.40 8.54
N GLU A 161 -45.85 -0.44 9.20
CA GLU A 161 -44.50 -0.06 8.85
C GLU A 161 -43.59 -1.29 9.02
N PRO A 162 -42.74 -1.60 8.01
CA PRO A 162 -41.73 -2.63 8.17
C PRO A 162 -40.92 -2.28 9.42
N PRO A 163 -40.52 -3.27 10.24
CA PRO A 163 -39.59 -2.99 11.34
C PRO A 163 -38.39 -2.28 10.74
N ASN A 164 -38.31 -0.99 10.98
CA ASN A 164 -37.39 0.01 10.45
C ASN A 164 -36.55 -0.53 9.31
N GLU A 165 -37.01 -0.24 8.05
CA GLU A 165 -36.36 -0.55 6.81
C GLU A 165 -35.59 -1.84 6.91
N ALA A 166 -36.12 -2.93 6.31
CA ALA A 166 -35.41 -4.20 6.26
C ALA A 166 -33.94 -3.83 6.17
N SER A 167 -33.38 -3.69 7.32
CA SER A 167 -32.12 -3.03 7.35
C SER A 167 -31.20 -4.02 6.72
N ILE A 168 -30.92 -3.80 5.45
CA ILE A 168 -29.65 -4.12 4.85
C ILE A 168 -28.53 -3.45 5.71
N ASN A 169 -28.88 -2.99 6.86
CA ASN A 169 -28.08 -2.80 8.06
C ASN A 169 -27.72 -4.15 8.67
N GLY A 170 -27.58 -5.13 7.84
CA GLY A 170 -26.81 -6.27 8.22
C GLY A 170 -25.54 -5.70 8.80
N GLY A 171 -25.31 -5.88 10.09
CA GLY A 171 -24.25 -5.23 10.80
C GLY A 171 -22.96 -5.34 10.03
N SER A 172 -22.60 -4.24 9.38
CA SER A 172 -21.40 -4.16 8.54
C SER A 172 -20.23 -4.41 9.46
N GLY A 173 -19.76 -5.64 9.49
CA GLY A 173 -18.59 -6.00 10.27
C GLY A 173 -17.36 -5.34 9.69
N THR A 174 -16.46 -4.94 10.57
CA THR A 174 -15.16 -4.42 10.16
C THR A 174 -14.18 -5.57 9.96
N GLY A 175 -13.55 -5.61 8.82
CA GLY A 175 -12.45 -6.51 8.52
C GLY A 175 -11.14 -5.76 8.40
N PHE A 176 -10.09 -6.49 8.10
CA PHE A 176 -8.76 -5.93 7.83
C PHE A 176 -8.14 -6.57 6.60
N PHE A 177 -7.12 -5.92 6.07
CA PHE A 177 -6.34 -6.49 4.98
C PHE A 177 -4.87 -6.07 5.05
N ILE A 178 -4.04 -6.90 4.43
CA ILE A 178 -2.62 -6.63 4.20
C ILE A 178 -2.37 -6.86 2.72
N ASN A 179 -1.73 -5.89 2.07
CA ASN A 179 -1.46 -5.92 0.64
C ASN A 179 0.02 -5.65 0.38
N ALA A 180 0.67 -6.51 -0.40
CA ALA A 180 1.98 -6.29 -0.97
C ALA A 180 1.83 -6.08 -2.48
N MET A 181 2.45 -5.03 -3.02
CA MET A 181 2.28 -4.63 -4.41
C MET A 181 3.60 -4.25 -5.06
N ALA A 182 3.85 -4.77 -6.25
CA ALA A 182 4.90 -4.33 -7.14
C ALA A 182 4.31 -3.36 -8.16
N GLU A 183 4.88 -2.16 -8.24
CA GLU A 183 4.38 -1.06 -9.07
C GLU A 183 5.48 -0.62 -10.03
N ARG A 184 5.13 -0.39 -11.28
CA ARG A 184 6.03 0.15 -12.30
C ARG A 184 5.47 1.46 -12.83
N TYR A 185 6.29 2.49 -12.81
CA TYR A 185 5.98 3.75 -13.44
C TYR A 185 6.07 3.59 -14.96
N LEU A 186 5.06 4.08 -15.64
CA LEU A 186 5.04 4.33 -17.06
C LEU A 186 5.24 5.83 -17.28
N ASP A 187 5.21 6.30 -18.50
CA ASP A 187 5.30 7.74 -18.76
C ASP A 187 3.98 8.47 -18.40
N TRP A 188 4.05 9.80 -18.31
CA TRP A 188 2.90 10.71 -18.10
C TRP A 188 2.12 10.52 -16.79
N GLY A 189 2.80 10.15 -15.71
CA GLY A 189 2.14 9.97 -14.40
C GLY A 189 1.42 8.64 -14.23
N LEU A 190 1.45 7.76 -15.23
CA LEU A 190 0.82 6.45 -15.17
C LEU A 190 1.69 5.43 -14.43
N GLU A 191 1.06 4.59 -13.64
CA GLU A 191 1.68 3.42 -12.99
C GLU A 191 0.80 2.20 -13.16
N VAL A 192 1.42 1.06 -13.42
CA VAL A 192 0.78 -0.26 -13.38
C VAL A 192 1.28 -1.01 -12.15
N GLY A 193 0.37 -1.69 -11.46
CA GLY A 193 0.69 -2.46 -10.25
C GLY A 193 0.05 -3.83 -10.25
N LEU A 194 0.81 -4.81 -9.78
CA LEU A 194 0.36 -6.17 -9.52
C LEU A 194 0.68 -6.51 -8.06
N GLY A 195 -0.27 -7.12 -7.36
CA GLY A 195 -0.11 -7.37 -5.93
C GLY A 195 -0.61 -8.72 -5.46
N LEU A 196 -0.42 -8.92 -4.17
CA LEU A 196 -1.00 -10.00 -3.39
C LEU A 196 -1.62 -9.39 -2.13
N GLU A 197 -2.90 -9.66 -1.88
CA GLU A 197 -3.65 -9.13 -0.75
C GLU A 197 -4.27 -10.27 0.05
N PHE A 198 -4.02 -10.31 1.34
CA PHE A 198 -4.83 -11.08 2.29
C PHE A 198 -5.91 -10.16 2.84
N ARG A 199 -7.16 -10.61 2.80
CA ARG A 199 -8.32 -9.86 3.31
C ARG A 199 -9.17 -10.73 4.20
N ASN A 200 -9.53 -10.20 5.36
CA ASN A 200 -10.59 -10.72 6.22
C ASN A 200 -11.77 -9.76 6.17
N SER A 201 -12.97 -10.29 5.98
CA SER A 201 -14.22 -9.53 5.91
C SER A 201 -15.25 -10.17 6.82
N GLN A 202 -16.02 -9.33 7.50
CA GLN A 202 -17.11 -9.76 8.35
C GLN A 202 -18.37 -8.97 7.97
N TYR A 203 -19.52 -9.61 8.01
CA TYR A 203 -20.83 -8.98 7.77
C TYR A 203 -21.93 -9.86 8.34
N SER A 204 -23.13 -9.29 8.58
CA SER A 204 -24.30 -10.02 9.04
C SER A 204 -25.41 -9.94 8.00
N VAL A 205 -26.20 -10.97 7.92
CA VAL A 205 -27.39 -11.07 7.06
C VAL A 205 -28.58 -11.38 7.91
N ASP A 206 -29.64 -10.59 7.77
CA ASP A 206 -30.92 -10.81 8.45
C ASP A 206 -31.93 -11.46 7.49
N ASN A 207 -32.59 -12.50 7.96
CA ASN A 207 -33.62 -13.22 7.25
C ASN A 207 -34.95 -13.11 8.01
N TYR A 208 -36.01 -12.60 7.34
CA TYR A 208 -37.33 -12.45 7.93
C TYR A 208 -38.29 -13.45 7.31
N ILE A 209 -39.00 -14.17 8.18
CA ILE A 209 -40.04 -15.11 7.77
C ILE A 209 -41.36 -14.69 8.45
N THR A 210 -42.40 -14.47 7.66
CA THR A 210 -43.76 -14.24 8.17
C THR A 210 -44.58 -15.52 8.05
N TYR A 211 -45.13 -16.01 9.16
CA TYR A 211 -46.04 -17.14 9.18
C TYR A 211 -47.46 -16.63 8.98
N GLY A 212 -48.10 -17.00 7.85
CA GLY A 212 -49.46 -16.59 7.51
C GLY A 212 -50.55 -17.12 8.46
N ASP A 213 -50.28 -18.22 9.17
CA ASP A 213 -51.25 -18.91 10.03
C ASP A 213 -51.22 -18.46 11.51
N SER A 214 -50.26 -17.60 11.90
CA SER A 214 -50.16 -17.11 13.24
C SER A 214 -50.58 -15.64 13.35
N LEU A 215 -51.79 -15.36 12.94
CA LEU A 215 -52.42 -14.07 13.12
C LEU A 215 -52.76 -13.91 14.60
N GLN A 216 -52.18 -12.92 15.25
CA GLN A 216 -52.75 -12.45 16.54
C GLN A 216 -53.95 -11.58 16.20
N VAL A 217 -55.12 -12.09 16.52
CA VAL A 217 -56.38 -11.36 16.38
C VAL A 217 -56.75 -10.80 17.75
N ASN A 218 -57.13 -9.54 17.79
CA ASN A 218 -57.71 -8.97 19.01
C ASN A 218 -59.13 -9.47 19.23
N GLU A 219 -59.77 -9.13 20.37
CA GLU A 219 -61.12 -9.52 20.73
C GLU A 219 -62.22 -9.09 19.72
N ILE A 220 -61.88 -8.22 18.76
CA ILE A 220 -62.75 -7.68 17.72
C ILE A 220 -62.46 -8.35 16.33
N ASN A 221 -61.66 -9.41 16.27
CA ASN A 221 -61.19 -10.08 15.05
C ASN A 221 -60.38 -9.20 14.09
N GLU A 222 -59.78 -8.13 14.57
CA GLU A 222 -58.78 -7.36 13.77
C GLU A 222 -57.41 -8.01 13.88
N ILE A 223 -56.73 -8.08 12.78
CA ILE A 223 -55.36 -8.55 12.70
C ILE A 223 -54.44 -7.52 13.37
N VAL A 224 -53.94 -7.87 14.56
CA VAL A 224 -53.12 -6.97 15.36
C VAL A 224 -51.66 -7.12 15.04
N GLN A 225 -51.21 -8.32 14.66
CA GLN A 225 -49.80 -8.59 14.38
C GLN A 225 -49.60 -9.90 13.62
N PHE A 226 -48.72 -9.88 12.62
CA PHE A 226 -48.17 -11.10 12.04
C PHE A 226 -47.02 -11.61 12.92
N ALA A 227 -46.91 -12.92 13.11
CA ALA A 227 -45.69 -13.46 13.73
C ALA A 227 -44.57 -13.37 12.74
N VAL A 228 -43.61 -12.52 13.03
CA VAL A 228 -42.37 -12.36 12.25
C VAL A 228 -41.26 -13.10 12.94
N LEU A 229 -40.63 -14.03 12.25
CA LEU A 229 -39.44 -14.69 12.69
C LEU A 229 -38.24 -14.01 12.00
N SER A 230 -37.29 -13.51 12.81
CA SER A 230 -36.05 -12.93 12.27
C SER A 230 -34.87 -13.82 12.65
N THR A 231 -34.04 -14.13 11.69
CA THR A 231 -32.78 -14.87 11.90
C THR A 231 -31.63 -14.05 11.38
N MET A 232 -30.79 -13.55 12.29
CA MET A 232 -29.54 -12.86 11.96
C MET A 232 -28.38 -13.83 12.03
N VAL A 233 -27.56 -13.88 10.99
CA VAL A 233 -26.36 -14.72 10.92
C VAL A 233 -25.15 -13.87 10.54
N THR A 234 -24.09 -13.98 11.35
CA THR A 234 -22.83 -13.27 11.13
C THR A 234 -21.85 -14.15 10.41
N HIS A 235 -21.36 -13.67 9.28
CA HIS A 235 -20.38 -14.32 8.42
C HIS A 235 -18.99 -13.77 8.63
N GLN A 236 -17.98 -14.62 8.56
CA GLN A 236 -16.59 -14.24 8.42
C GLN A 236 -15.96 -14.95 7.24
N GLN A 237 -15.29 -14.20 6.38
CA GLN A 237 -14.63 -14.73 5.18
C GLN A 237 -13.22 -14.20 5.07
N SER A 238 -12.30 -15.06 4.64
CA SER A 238 -10.91 -14.69 4.37
C SER A 238 -10.55 -15.07 2.94
N PHE A 239 -9.89 -14.15 2.24
CA PHE A 239 -9.50 -14.29 0.85
C PHE A 239 -8.01 -14.02 0.66
N VAL A 240 -7.40 -14.71 -0.30
CA VAL A 240 -6.22 -14.25 -1.00
C VAL A 240 -6.66 -13.64 -2.32
N ARG A 241 -6.16 -12.45 -2.62
CA ARG A 241 -6.54 -11.68 -3.79
C ARG A 241 -5.31 -11.30 -4.58
N VAL A 242 -5.44 -11.30 -5.90
CA VAL A 242 -4.40 -10.85 -6.83
C VAL A 242 -4.91 -9.61 -7.56
N PRO A 243 -4.70 -8.41 -7.01
CA PRO A 243 -5.11 -7.17 -7.64
C PRO A 243 -4.15 -6.75 -8.75
N LEU A 244 -4.70 -6.34 -9.88
CA LEU A 244 -4.04 -5.61 -10.97
C LEU A 244 -4.62 -4.21 -11.02
N LEU A 245 -3.78 -3.18 -11.00
CA LEU A 245 -4.22 -1.80 -11.03
C LEU A 245 -3.52 -0.97 -12.10
N LEU A 246 -4.23 0.04 -12.57
CA LEU A 246 -3.72 1.16 -13.31
C LEU A 246 -3.97 2.43 -12.48
N ARG A 247 -2.90 3.21 -12.23
CA ARG A 247 -2.93 4.43 -11.42
C ARG A 247 -2.47 5.61 -12.23
N TYR A 248 -3.12 6.74 -12.04
CA TYR A 248 -2.69 8.03 -12.56
C TYR A 248 -2.31 8.95 -11.38
N ASN A 249 -1.06 9.41 -11.36
CA ASN A 249 -0.52 10.30 -10.35
C ASN A 249 -0.57 11.74 -10.89
N PHE A 250 -1.26 12.61 -10.17
CA PHE A 250 -1.30 14.03 -10.51
C PHE A 250 0.00 14.72 -10.09
N ASN A 251 0.49 15.63 -10.93
CA ASN A 251 1.70 16.42 -10.65
C ASN A 251 2.94 15.57 -10.31
N TYR A 252 3.09 14.44 -11.00
CA TYR A 252 4.18 13.51 -10.76
C TYR A 252 5.58 14.11 -11.01
N ASP A 253 5.71 14.98 -12.00
CA ASP A 253 6.98 15.59 -12.43
C ASP A 253 7.40 16.77 -11.54
N SER A 254 6.59 17.17 -10.59
CA SER A 254 6.91 18.26 -9.67
C SER A 254 7.65 17.71 -8.44
N ASP A 255 8.55 18.51 -7.85
CA ASP A 255 9.19 18.24 -6.56
C ASP A 255 8.20 18.28 -5.37
N ASN A 256 6.91 18.14 -5.66
CA ASN A 256 5.87 18.19 -4.66
C ASN A 256 6.00 17.03 -3.67
N SER A 257 5.94 17.39 -2.40
CA SER A 257 5.93 16.41 -1.30
C SER A 257 4.65 15.57 -1.28
N PHE A 258 3.58 16.03 -1.94
CA PHE A 258 2.26 15.39 -1.97
C PHE A 258 1.84 15.13 -3.41
N VAL A 259 1.57 13.86 -3.72
CA VAL A 259 1.14 13.40 -5.04
C VAL A 259 -0.23 12.72 -4.91
N PRO A 260 -1.32 13.44 -5.17
CA PRO A 260 -2.64 12.81 -5.25
C PRO A 260 -2.71 11.87 -6.45
N TYR A 261 -3.55 10.84 -6.34
CA TYR A 261 -3.75 9.89 -7.43
C TYR A 261 -5.17 9.31 -7.44
N ILE A 262 -5.54 8.82 -8.60
CA ILE A 262 -6.68 7.93 -8.79
C ILE A 262 -6.17 6.60 -9.35
N ALA A 263 -6.86 5.52 -9.03
CA ALA A 263 -6.55 4.21 -9.61
C ALA A 263 -7.82 3.42 -9.87
N VAL A 264 -7.76 2.57 -10.87
CA VAL A 264 -8.79 1.58 -11.19
C VAL A 264 -8.12 0.23 -11.37
N GLY A 265 -8.86 -0.84 -11.14
CA GLY A 265 -8.30 -2.16 -11.31
C GLY A 265 -9.31 -3.28 -11.18
N ALA A 266 -8.80 -4.49 -11.33
CA ALA A 266 -9.53 -5.72 -11.14
C ALA A 266 -8.73 -6.66 -10.24
N SER A 267 -9.41 -7.58 -9.58
CA SER A 267 -8.75 -8.62 -8.80
C SER A 267 -9.41 -9.98 -9.01
N TYR A 268 -8.58 -10.99 -8.94
CA TYR A 268 -9.01 -12.36 -8.74
C TYR A 268 -8.96 -12.68 -7.26
N ASP A 269 -10.07 -13.21 -6.71
CA ASP A 269 -10.26 -13.42 -5.28
C ASP A 269 -10.46 -14.92 -5.03
N TYR A 270 -9.57 -15.53 -4.26
CA TYR A 270 -9.63 -16.95 -3.88
C TYR A 270 -9.99 -17.07 -2.39
N LEU A 271 -11.08 -17.82 -2.11
CA LEU A 271 -11.56 -18.06 -0.75
C LEU A 271 -10.62 -18.99 0.01
N LEU A 272 -10.03 -18.49 1.08
CA LEU A 272 -9.23 -19.30 2.02
C LEU A 272 -10.11 -19.96 3.07
N ASN A 273 -11.01 -19.18 3.68
CA ASN A 273 -11.88 -19.63 4.74
C ASN A 273 -13.20 -18.86 4.71
N ALA A 274 -14.28 -19.54 5.07
CA ALA A 274 -15.59 -18.96 5.30
C ALA A 274 -16.27 -19.71 6.44
N LYS A 275 -16.86 -18.98 7.37
CA LYS A 275 -17.55 -19.55 8.54
C LYS A 275 -18.68 -18.65 9.01
N TYR A 276 -19.68 -19.24 9.64
CA TYR A 276 -20.60 -18.53 10.50
C TYR A 276 -19.91 -18.32 11.86
N LEU A 277 -20.02 -17.13 12.43
CA LEU A 277 -19.54 -16.86 13.79
C LEU A 277 -20.66 -17.10 14.81
N GLU A 278 -21.82 -16.54 14.53
CA GLU A 278 -22.98 -16.58 15.39
C GLU A 278 -24.27 -16.53 14.58
N GLY A 279 -25.34 -17.06 15.11
CA GLY A 279 -26.68 -16.91 14.59
C GLY A 279 -27.68 -16.74 15.73
N ASN A 280 -28.62 -15.82 15.54
CA ASN A 280 -29.66 -15.50 16.51
C ASN A 280 -31.02 -15.45 15.82
N ARG A 281 -32.00 -16.21 16.35
CA ARG A 281 -33.39 -16.19 15.93
C ARG A 281 -34.25 -15.51 16.96
N THR A 282 -35.06 -14.54 16.55
CA THR A 282 -36.03 -13.83 17.39
C THR A 282 -37.44 -13.97 16.80
N GLY A 283 -38.46 -13.78 17.61
CA GLY A 283 -39.87 -13.94 17.18
C GLY A 283 -40.38 -15.39 17.34
N GLY A 284 -40.57 -15.86 18.55
CA GLY A 284 -40.95 -17.19 18.91
C GLY A 284 -40.02 -17.78 19.94
N THR A 285 -39.68 -19.09 19.84
CA THR A 285 -38.63 -19.66 20.70
C THR A 285 -37.31 -19.10 20.26
N GLU A 286 -36.64 -18.33 21.12
CA GLU A 286 -35.31 -17.82 20.85
C GLU A 286 -34.33 -18.98 20.68
N TYR A 287 -33.55 -18.95 19.61
CA TYR A 287 -32.52 -19.90 19.34
C TYR A 287 -31.21 -19.16 19.00
N LYS A 288 -30.16 -19.51 19.71
CA LYS A 288 -28.82 -18.97 19.48
C LYS A 288 -27.86 -20.11 19.18
N PHE A 289 -27.03 -19.95 18.17
CA PHE A 289 -25.83 -20.77 18.05
C PHE A 289 -24.60 -19.85 18.05
N ASP A 290 -23.60 -20.30 18.75
CA ASP A 290 -22.27 -19.70 18.82
C ASP A 290 -21.29 -20.80 18.45
N SER A 291 -21.04 -20.96 17.16
CA SER A 291 -20.11 -21.97 16.70
C SER A 291 -19.45 -21.57 15.37
N ASP A 292 -18.16 -21.82 15.27
CA ASP A 292 -17.35 -21.66 14.06
C ASP A 292 -17.71 -22.70 12.99
N LEU A 293 -18.92 -22.65 12.45
CA LEU A 293 -19.34 -23.57 11.40
C LEU A 293 -18.68 -23.23 10.06
N SER A 294 -17.90 -24.18 9.54
CA SER A 294 -17.13 -23.97 8.29
C SER A 294 -18.02 -24.06 7.05
N LEU A 295 -18.28 -22.93 6.41
CA LEU A 295 -19.01 -22.82 5.13
C LEU A 295 -18.18 -23.30 3.94
N LYS A 296 -16.86 -23.17 4.03
CA LYS A 296 -15.93 -23.66 3.02
C LYS A 296 -15.94 -25.20 2.98
N GLY A 297 -15.98 -25.85 4.15
CA GLY A 297 -16.07 -27.31 4.24
C GLY A 297 -17.36 -27.86 3.66
N LEU A 298 -18.44 -27.10 3.76
CA LEU A 298 -19.75 -27.43 3.22
C LEU A 298 -19.91 -27.04 1.74
N ASP A 299 -18.90 -26.38 1.14
CA ASP A 299 -18.92 -25.86 -0.24
C ASP A 299 -20.12 -24.92 -0.52
N LEU A 300 -20.57 -24.19 0.51
CA LEU A 300 -21.68 -23.24 0.40
C LEU A 300 -21.24 -21.92 -0.24
N ILE A 301 -19.99 -21.53 -0.06
CA ILE A 301 -19.44 -20.29 -0.61
C ILE A 301 -18.59 -20.60 -1.84
N ALA A 302 -18.76 -19.84 -2.90
CA ALA A 302 -17.97 -19.96 -4.12
C ALA A 302 -16.47 -19.70 -3.83
N LYS A 303 -15.62 -20.61 -4.29
CA LYS A 303 -14.18 -20.55 -4.02
C LYS A 303 -13.46 -19.43 -4.77
N ASN A 304 -14.00 -19.05 -5.93
CA ASN A 304 -13.38 -18.09 -6.85
C ASN A 304 -14.34 -16.94 -7.11
N ASN A 305 -13.83 -15.73 -7.09
CA ASN A 305 -14.58 -14.54 -7.46
C ASN A 305 -13.69 -13.56 -8.24
N PHE A 306 -14.30 -12.62 -8.92
CA PHE A 306 -13.65 -11.50 -9.57
C PHE A 306 -14.26 -10.22 -9.06
N SER A 307 -13.42 -9.21 -8.88
CA SER A 307 -13.88 -7.90 -8.46
C SER A 307 -13.24 -6.81 -9.30
N VAL A 308 -13.94 -5.68 -9.42
CA VAL A 308 -13.39 -4.43 -9.93
C VAL A 308 -13.32 -3.42 -8.82
N PHE A 309 -12.36 -2.50 -8.88
CA PHE A 309 -12.22 -1.49 -7.84
C PHE A 309 -11.77 -0.16 -8.40
N ALA A 310 -12.11 0.89 -7.65
CA ALA A 310 -11.61 2.24 -7.85
C ALA A 310 -11.00 2.75 -6.54
N CYS A 311 -9.92 3.52 -6.66
CA CYS A 311 -9.19 4.08 -5.53
C CYS A 311 -8.96 5.57 -5.71
N LEU A 312 -8.99 6.27 -4.58
CA LEU A 312 -8.49 7.64 -4.44
C LEU A 312 -7.39 7.60 -3.38
N GLY A 313 -6.28 8.29 -3.62
CA GLY A 313 -5.20 8.26 -2.64
C GLY A 313 -4.27 9.44 -2.73
N LEU A 314 -3.40 9.50 -1.73
CA LEU A 314 -2.36 10.49 -1.57
C LEU A 314 -1.03 9.80 -1.26
N LYS A 315 0.00 10.07 -2.06
CA LYS A 315 1.37 9.70 -1.77
C LYS A 315 2.09 10.89 -1.15
N MET A 316 2.71 10.69 -0.01
CA MET A 316 3.59 11.66 0.63
C MET A 316 5.03 11.23 0.40
N ARG A 317 5.83 12.09 -0.22
CA ARG A 317 7.24 11.80 -0.51
C ARG A 317 8.07 11.89 0.76
N VAL A 318 8.81 10.84 1.07
CA VAL A 318 9.80 10.77 2.14
C VAL A 318 11.13 10.38 1.52
N LYS A 319 11.92 11.35 1.14
CA LYS A 319 13.12 11.15 0.30
C LYS A 319 12.74 10.42 -1.00
N THR A 320 13.36 9.28 -1.27
CA THR A 320 13.14 8.43 -2.44
C THR A 320 11.93 7.48 -2.32
N HIS A 321 11.21 7.53 -1.19
CA HIS A 321 10.13 6.59 -0.86
C HIS A 321 8.81 7.34 -0.67
N PHE A 322 7.71 6.60 -0.53
CA PHE A 322 6.39 7.20 -0.34
C PHE A 322 5.65 6.56 0.83
N LEU A 323 5.01 7.39 1.63
CA LEU A 323 3.89 7.00 2.47
C LEU A 323 2.61 7.18 1.67
N THR A 324 1.69 6.23 1.77
CA THR A 324 0.47 6.21 0.96
C THR A 324 -0.75 6.13 1.87
N LEU A 325 -1.73 7.00 1.63
CA LEU A 325 -3.08 6.90 2.17
C LEU A 325 -4.02 6.61 1.00
N GLU A 326 -4.90 5.62 1.14
CA GLU A 326 -5.79 5.19 0.08
C GLU A 326 -7.18 4.86 0.61
N ALA A 327 -8.21 5.37 -0.05
CA ALA A 327 -9.59 4.91 0.05
C ALA A 327 -9.91 4.12 -1.22
N LYS A 328 -10.46 2.90 -1.04
CA LYS A 328 -10.75 1.97 -2.13
C LYS A 328 -12.16 1.43 -2.01
N PHE A 329 -12.96 1.57 -3.06
CA PHE A 329 -14.23 0.89 -3.23
C PHE A 329 -14.05 -0.29 -4.16
N ASN A 330 -14.55 -1.46 -3.75
CA ASN A 330 -14.40 -2.72 -4.44
C ASN A 330 -15.77 -3.36 -4.63
N LYS A 331 -16.09 -3.74 -5.85
CA LYS A 331 -17.35 -4.41 -6.24
C LYS A 331 -17.06 -5.81 -6.74
N ALA A 332 -17.61 -6.81 -6.06
CA ALA A 332 -17.57 -8.18 -6.54
C ALA A 332 -18.53 -8.39 -7.74
N LEU A 333 -18.10 -9.18 -8.70
CA LEU A 333 -18.85 -9.38 -9.95
C LEU A 333 -19.68 -10.66 -9.94
N LEU A 334 -19.30 -11.66 -9.16
CA LEU A 334 -19.97 -12.96 -9.14
C LEU A 334 -20.73 -13.16 -7.84
N ASN A 335 -21.71 -14.05 -7.89
CA ASN A 335 -22.41 -14.54 -6.71
C ASN A 335 -21.44 -15.24 -5.75
N TYR A 336 -21.54 -14.93 -4.47
CA TYR A 336 -20.72 -15.57 -3.43
C TYR A 336 -21.24 -16.93 -3.01
N ILE A 337 -22.53 -17.25 -3.28
CA ILE A 337 -23.14 -18.51 -2.89
C ILE A 337 -23.01 -19.54 -4.01
N ASN A 338 -22.69 -20.76 -3.63
CA ASN A 338 -22.75 -21.91 -4.52
C ASN A 338 -24.20 -22.43 -4.56
N PRO A 339 -24.95 -22.18 -5.63
CA PRO A 339 -26.38 -22.52 -5.70
C PRO A 339 -26.65 -24.03 -5.57
N ASN A 340 -25.71 -24.88 -5.97
CA ASN A 340 -25.87 -26.33 -5.93
C ASN A 340 -25.90 -26.90 -4.51
N ASN A 341 -25.26 -26.23 -3.56
CA ASN A 341 -25.12 -26.69 -2.18
C ASN A 341 -25.97 -25.91 -1.18
N ARG A 342 -26.76 -24.94 -1.64
CA ARG A 342 -27.60 -24.06 -0.81
C ARG A 342 -28.52 -24.83 0.12
N TRP A 343 -29.14 -25.91 -0.37
CA TRP A 343 -30.16 -26.68 0.34
C TRP A 343 -29.58 -27.92 1.02
N SER A 344 -28.74 -28.65 0.33
CA SER A 344 -28.29 -29.99 0.73
C SER A 344 -27.23 -29.95 1.86
N ASN A 345 -26.43 -28.92 1.86
CA ASN A 345 -25.28 -28.81 2.79
C ASN A 345 -25.41 -27.70 3.82
N ASN A 346 -26.55 -27.01 3.87
CA ASN A 346 -26.76 -25.95 4.84
C ASN A 346 -27.37 -26.46 6.15
N PRO A 347 -26.59 -26.60 7.24
CA PRO A 347 -27.10 -27.07 8.51
C PRO A 347 -28.04 -26.06 9.19
N LEU A 348 -28.05 -24.79 8.76
CA LEU A 348 -28.94 -23.76 9.27
C LEU A 348 -30.32 -23.78 8.58
N SER A 349 -30.49 -24.56 7.50
CA SER A 349 -31.79 -24.75 6.86
C SER A 349 -32.75 -25.61 7.70
N THR A 350 -32.32 -26.03 8.90
CA THR A 350 -33.14 -26.80 9.85
C THR A 350 -34.30 -25.96 10.38
N TYR A 351 -35.30 -26.66 10.90
CA TYR A 351 -36.50 -26.04 11.49
C TYR A 351 -36.17 -24.97 12.58
N ASP A 352 -35.06 -25.18 13.32
CA ASP A 352 -34.67 -24.30 14.44
C ASP A 352 -34.25 -22.90 14.00
N LEU A 353 -33.53 -22.76 12.90
CA LEU A 353 -33.06 -21.46 12.39
C LEU A 353 -33.77 -21.02 11.12
N ALA A 354 -34.22 -21.98 10.30
CA ALA A 354 -34.91 -21.74 9.04
C ALA A 354 -34.16 -20.73 8.13
N PHE A 355 -32.82 -20.73 8.21
CA PHE A 355 -31.97 -19.81 7.48
C PHE A 355 -31.46 -20.46 6.18
N VAL A 356 -31.59 -19.74 5.08
CA VAL A 356 -31.06 -20.13 3.78
C VAL A 356 -30.34 -18.95 3.17
N GLU A 357 -29.17 -19.22 2.61
CA GLU A 357 -28.35 -18.20 1.96
C GLU A 357 -29.02 -17.62 0.72
N ASP A 358 -29.04 -16.30 0.64
CA ASP A 358 -29.39 -15.59 -0.57
C ASP A 358 -28.25 -15.56 -1.58
N ASP A 359 -28.58 -15.32 -2.84
CA ASP A 359 -27.58 -14.91 -3.80
C ASP A 359 -27.17 -13.47 -3.49
N PHE A 360 -25.89 -13.24 -3.27
CA PHE A 360 -25.36 -11.90 -3.03
C PHE A 360 -23.98 -11.71 -3.63
N SER A 361 -23.67 -10.47 -3.92
CA SER A 361 -22.31 -9.98 -4.16
C SER A 361 -21.85 -9.17 -2.96
N LEU A 362 -20.54 -8.99 -2.78
CA LEU A 362 -19.97 -8.28 -1.66
C LEU A 362 -19.28 -6.99 -2.13
N ASP A 363 -19.87 -5.86 -1.78
CA ASP A 363 -19.27 -4.55 -1.99
C ASP A 363 -18.43 -4.19 -0.77
N ILE A 364 -17.24 -3.62 -0.97
CA ILE A 364 -16.30 -3.37 0.12
C ILE A 364 -15.70 -1.98 0.00
N LEU A 365 -15.87 -1.17 1.05
CA LEU A 365 -15.17 0.09 1.25
C LEU A 365 -13.96 -0.15 2.15
N SER A 366 -12.79 0.32 1.75
CA SER A 366 -11.53 0.09 2.47
C SER A 366 -10.74 1.38 2.62
N PHE A 367 -10.05 1.51 3.76
CA PHE A 367 -9.09 2.57 4.02
C PHE A 367 -7.75 1.95 4.40
N SER A 368 -6.67 2.43 3.81
CA SER A 368 -5.34 1.89 4.06
C SER A 368 -4.29 2.96 4.19
N PHE A 369 -3.27 2.58 4.95
CA PHE A 369 -1.99 3.26 5.04
C PHE A 369 -0.90 2.32 4.55
N GLY A 370 0.11 2.86 3.86
CA GLY A 370 1.19 2.05 3.33
C GLY A 370 2.50 2.79 3.16
N TYR A 371 3.53 1.99 2.96
CA TYR A 371 4.87 2.46 2.63
C TYR A 371 5.31 1.83 1.32
N THR A 372 5.85 2.67 0.43
CA THR A 372 6.32 2.24 -0.90
C THR A 372 7.80 2.54 -1.02
N TYR A 373 8.59 1.48 -1.19
CA TYR A 373 10.03 1.51 -1.41
C TYR A 373 10.35 1.55 -2.89
N SER A 374 11.12 2.56 -3.33
CA SER A 374 11.54 2.72 -4.71
C SER A 374 12.88 2.03 -4.96
N ILE A 375 12.96 1.20 -5.99
CA ILE A 375 14.16 0.46 -6.39
C ILE A 375 14.75 1.12 -7.63
N TYR A 376 15.97 1.64 -7.46
CA TYR A 376 16.73 2.30 -8.52
C TYR A 376 17.88 1.41 -8.99
N ASN A 377 18.11 1.41 -10.28
CA ASN A 377 19.29 0.81 -10.88
C ASN A 377 19.81 1.75 -11.99
N PRO A 378 20.61 2.76 -11.62
CA PRO A 378 21.20 3.67 -12.59
C PRO A 378 22.11 2.89 -13.55
N GLN A 379 21.85 3.04 -14.83
CA GLN A 379 22.66 2.47 -15.91
C GLN A 379 22.51 3.32 -17.16
N LYS A 380 23.53 3.32 -18.02
CA LYS A 380 23.48 3.99 -19.32
C LYS A 380 22.38 3.35 -20.17
N LEU A 381 21.49 4.16 -20.72
CA LEU A 381 20.46 3.70 -21.64
C LEU A 381 21.11 3.28 -22.95
N LYS A 382 20.67 2.16 -23.52
CA LYS A 382 21.10 1.78 -24.86
C LYS A 382 20.46 2.77 -25.85
N GLU A 383 21.29 3.39 -26.69
CA GLU A 383 20.76 4.15 -27.80
C GLU A 383 20.05 3.14 -28.73
N PHE A 384 18.76 3.33 -28.93
CA PHE A 384 18.07 2.63 -30.01
C PHE A 384 18.58 3.22 -31.32
N LYS A 385 19.34 2.42 -32.05
CA LYS A 385 19.74 2.72 -33.42
C LYS A 385 18.53 2.64 -34.33
#